data_c1059783d5f48847f7f47d6529419fbc
#
_entry.id   c1059783d5f48847f7f47d6529419fbc
#
_cell.length_a   1.000
_cell.length_b   1.000
_cell.length_c   1.000
_cell.angle_alpha   90.00
_cell.angle_beta   90.00
_cell.angle_gamma   90.00
#
_symmetry.space_group_name_H-M   'P 1'
#
loop_
_entity.id
_entity.type
_entity.pdbx_description
1 polymer ?
#
loop_
_entity_poly.entity_id
_entity_poly.type
_entity_poly.pdbx_seq_one_letter_code
_entity_poly.pdbx_strand_id
1 'polypeptide(L)'
;MSRLTLFTEAGERLRDTDNAAEIASALGTIGVRFERWPLEAYEDRVAALRGDGYTTTDTVSVSPDHPERDAMRAKFLSEHRHAEDEVRFFLAGEGLFTLRDGGHVYAVLCTAGDMISVPAGMRHWFDMGPQPSFTAMRFFRTPKGWVGDFTGDPIADRFPRHAPA
;
A
#
# COMPACT_ATOMS: atom_id res chain seq x y z
N MET A 1 5.46 11.48 7.44
CA MET A 1 6.64 11.29 6.57
C MET A 1 6.75 9.84 6.15
N SER A 2 6.87 9.59 4.86
CA SER A 2 6.98 8.24 4.30
C SER A 2 8.27 7.57 4.75
N ARG A 3 8.23 6.24 4.89
CA ARG A 3 9.40 5.48 5.36
C ARG A 3 9.38 4.08 4.76
N LEU A 4 10.54 3.59 4.35
CA LEU A 4 10.73 2.22 3.90
C LEU A 4 11.63 1.48 4.87
N THR A 5 11.20 0.30 5.30
CA THR A 5 12.05 -0.65 6.03
C THR A 5 12.12 -1.95 5.22
N LEU A 6 13.32 -2.38 4.88
CA LEU A 6 13.58 -3.61 4.12
C LEU A 6 14.01 -4.72 5.07
N PHE A 7 13.39 -5.89 4.91
CA PHE A 7 13.70 -7.08 5.69
C PHE A 7 14.00 -8.28 4.80
N THR A 8 14.73 -9.26 5.33
CA THR A 8 14.67 -10.63 4.79
C THR A 8 13.32 -11.25 5.16
N GLU A 9 12.93 -12.34 4.48
CA GLU A 9 11.71 -13.07 4.87
C GLU A 9 11.80 -13.67 6.28
N ALA A 10 13.01 -13.89 6.79
CA ALA A 10 13.22 -14.34 8.16
C ALA A 10 13.04 -13.22 9.21
N GLY A 11 12.86 -11.97 8.77
CA GLY A 11 12.63 -10.84 9.66
C GLY A 11 13.87 -10.03 10.01
N GLU A 12 15.02 -10.32 9.41
CA GLU A 12 16.23 -9.53 9.60
C GLU A 12 16.10 -8.18 8.90
N ARG A 13 16.32 -7.09 9.63
CA ARG A 13 16.27 -5.73 9.10
C ARG A 13 17.54 -5.42 8.33
N LEU A 14 17.41 -5.06 7.07
CA LEU A 14 18.53 -4.77 6.17
C LEU A 14 18.73 -3.29 5.92
N ARG A 15 17.65 -2.52 5.84
CA ARG A 15 17.71 -1.10 5.48
C ARG A 15 16.49 -0.35 6.03
N ASP A 16 16.68 0.95 6.27
CA ASP A 16 15.63 1.84 6.74
C ASP A 16 15.92 3.24 6.18
N THR A 17 14.95 3.85 5.50
CA THR A 17 15.11 5.18 4.92
C THR A 17 13.80 5.95 4.90
N ASP A 18 13.89 7.26 5.09
CA ASP A 18 12.78 8.20 4.91
C ASP A 18 12.99 9.14 3.70
N ASN A 19 14.02 8.89 2.91
CA ASN A 19 14.29 9.65 1.70
C ASN A 19 13.41 9.14 0.55
N ALA A 20 12.55 10.01 0.01
CA ALA A 20 11.58 9.64 -1.03
C ALA A 20 12.24 9.07 -2.29
N ALA A 21 13.39 9.59 -2.70
CA ALA A 21 14.09 9.09 -3.88
C ALA A 21 14.66 7.69 -3.64
N GLU A 22 15.17 7.42 -2.44
CA GLU A 22 15.66 6.09 -2.06
C GLU A 22 14.52 5.08 -1.96
N ILE A 23 13.37 5.48 -1.42
CA ILE A 23 12.16 4.64 -1.37
C ILE A 23 11.73 4.27 -2.78
N ALA A 24 11.62 5.24 -3.67
CA ALA A 24 11.24 5.01 -5.06
C ALA A 24 12.22 4.10 -5.79
N SER A 25 13.51 4.29 -5.57
CA SER A 25 14.57 3.47 -6.18
C SER A 25 14.52 2.03 -5.70
N ALA A 26 14.41 1.80 -4.39
CA ALA A 26 14.33 0.46 -3.81
C ALA A 26 13.08 -0.29 -4.28
N LEU A 27 11.92 0.35 -4.28
CA LEU A 27 10.68 -0.24 -4.75
C LEU A 27 10.69 -0.48 -6.26
N GLY A 28 11.36 0.38 -7.04
CA GLY A 28 11.54 0.20 -8.46
C GLY A 28 12.27 -1.08 -8.84
N THR A 29 13.14 -1.59 -7.97
CA THR A 29 13.85 -2.86 -8.22
C THR A 29 12.92 -4.08 -8.26
N ILE A 30 11.75 -3.99 -7.65
CA ILE A 30 10.73 -5.04 -7.67
C ILE A 30 9.51 -4.68 -8.52
N GLY A 31 9.62 -3.64 -9.35
CA GLY A 31 8.54 -3.21 -10.24
C GLY A 31 7.43 -2.42 -9.59
N VAL A 32 7.62 -1.97 -8.36
CA VAL A 32 6.68 -1.13 -7.64
C VAL A 32 7.00 0.33 -7.90
N ARG A 33 6.02 1.10 -8.39
CA ARG A 33 6.18 2.56 -8.56
C ARG A 33 5.78 3.23 -7.25
N PHE A 34 6.60 4.19 -6.85
CA PHE A 34 6.34 5.05 -5.71
C PHE A 34 6.62 6.50 -6.12
N GLU A 35 5.59 7.36 -6.00
CA GLU A 35 5.69 8.76 -6.38
C GLU A 35 5.03 9.62 -5.30
N ARG A 36 5.44 10.86 -5.22
CA ARG A 36 4.74 11.85 -4.39
C ARG A 36 4.02 12.82 -5.30
N TRP A 37 2.70 12.93 -5.10
CA TRP A 37 1.84 13.82 -5.88
C TRP A 37 1.42 15.02 -5.03
N PRO A 38 1.40 16.23 -5.60
CA PRO A 38 0.93 17.39 -4.86
C PRO A 38 -0.56 17.25 -4.53
N LEU A 39 -0.89 17.41 -3.26
CA LEU A 39 -2.29 17.28 -2.80
C LEU A 39 -3.21 18.37 -3.37
N GLU A 40 -2.63 19.52 -3.71
CA GLU A 40 -3.35 20.64 -4.31
C GLU A 40 -3.50 20.55 -5.84
N ALA A 41 -2.84 19.58 -6.48
CA ALA A 41 -2.81 19.47 -7.94
C ALA A 41 -2.59 18.03 -8.43
N TYR A 42 -3.25 17.05 -7.81
CA TYR A 42 -3.09 15.64 -8.20
C TYR A 42 -4.04 15.20 -9.34
N GLU A 43 -5.03 16.01 -9.69
CA GLU A 43 -6.10 15.63 -10.63
C GLU A 43 -5.54 15.26 -12.02
N ASP A 44 -4.50 15.92 -12.49
CA ASP A 44 -3.86 15.60 -13.77
C ASP A 44 -3.23 14.19 -13.74
N ARG A 45 -2.67 13.80 -12.59
CA ARG A 45 -2.11 12.47 -12.39
C ARG A 45 -3.19 11.40 -12.41
N VAL A 46 -4.34 11.67 -11.78
CA VAL A 46 -5.51 10.80 -11.81
C VAL A 46 -6.05 10.67 -13.24
N ALA A 47 -6.14 11.77 -13.98
CA ALA A 47 -6.55 11.75 -15.37
C ALA A 47 -5.61 10.90 -16.24
N ALA A 48 -4.30 10.99 -16.01
CA ALA A 48 -3.32 10.15 -16.71
C ALA A 48 -3.51 8.66 -16.42
N LEU A 49 -3.81 8.28 -15.17
CA LEU A 49 -4.11 6.90 -14.82
C LEU A 49 -5.36 6.40 -15.55
N ARG A 50 -6.41 7.20 -15.62
CA ARG A 50 -7.63 6.84 -16.36
C ARG A 50 -7.35 6.67 -17.86
N GLY A 51 -6.50 7.53 -18.41
CA GLY A 51 -6.03 7.42 -19.79
C GLY A 51 -5.26 6.14 -20.06
N ASP A 52 -4.58 5.59 -19.05
CA ASP A 52 -3.87 4.32 -19.10
C ASP A 52 -4.77 3.11 -18.81
N GLY A 53 -6.07 3.33 -18.66
CA GLY A 53 -7.05 2.26 -18.48
C GLY A 53 -7.47 1.98 -17.05
N TYR A 54 -6.96 2.71 -16.06
CA TYR A 54 -7.36 2.58 -14.65
C TYR A 54 -8.69 3.31 -14.41
N THR A 55 -9.77 2.73 -14.91
CA THR A 55 -11.10 3.36 -14.91
C THR A 55 -12.00 2.90 -13.76
N THR A 56 -11.63 1.83 -13.06
CA THR A 56 -12.36 1.32 -11.90
C THR A 56 -11.74 1.91 -10.64
N THR A 57 -12.45 2.84 -10.01
CA THR A 57 -11.90 3.67 -8.92
C THR A 57 -12.88 3.74 -7.76
N ASP A 58 -12.36 3.70 -6.54
CA ASP A 58 -13.09 4.09 -5.35
C ASP A 58 -12.21 4.93 -4.42
N THR A 59 -12.83 5.43 -3.36
CA THR A 59 -12.13 6.12 -2.27
C THR A 59 -12.50 5.43 -0.97
N VAL A 60 -11.49 4.97 -0.23
CA VAL A 60 -11.65 4.35 1.08
C VAL A 60 -11.23 5.34 2.15
N SER A 61 -12.13 5.59 3.10
CA SER A 61 -11.85 6.44 4.25
C SER A 61 -12.24 5.71 5.52
N VAL A 62 -11.29 5.58 6.44
CA VAL A 62 -11.51 4.90 7.72
C VAL A 62 -11.01 5.79 8.84
N SER A 63 -11.91 6.11 9.80
CA SER A 63 -11.59 6.88 10.99
C SER A 63 -11.51 5.98 12.22
N PRO A 64 -10.93 6.45 13.34
CA PRO A 64 -10.81 5.64 14.56
C PRO A 64 -12.15 5.17 15.15
N ASP A 65 -13.23 5.87 14.84
CA ASP A 65 -14.59 5.55 15.31
C ASP A 65 -15.41 4.75 14.29
N HIS A 66 -14.81 4.34 13.17
CA HIS A 66 -15.52 3.54 12.16
C HIS A 66 -16.00 2.22 12.78
N PRO A 67 -17.31 1.89 12.66
CA PRO A 67 -17.86 0.70 13.33
C PRO A 67 -17.27 -0.62 12.86
N GLU A 68 -16.75 -0.69 11.64
CA GLU A 68 -16.18 -1.89 11.05
C GLU A 68 -14.64 -1.87 10.95
N ARG A 69 -14.00 -0.95 11.66
CA ARG A 69 -12.54 -0.76 11.57
C ARG A 69 -11.75 -2.05 11.85
N ASP A 70 -12.15 -2.81 12.85
CA ASP A 70 -11.44 -4.04 13.23
C ASP A 70 -11.57 -5.13 12.17
N ALA A 71 -12.75 -5.29 11.59
CA ALA A 71 -13.00 -6.25 10.51
C ALA A 71 -12.26 -5.84 9.23
N MET A 72 -12.26 -4.56 8.89
CA MET A 72 -11.53 -4.03 7.74
C MET A 72 -10.03 -4.22 7.92
N ARG A 73 -9.50 -3.91 9.10
CA ARG A 73 -8.08 -4.10 9.41
C ARG A 73 -7.69 -5.55 9.23
N ALA A 74 -8.45 -6.47 9.83
CA ALA A 74 -8.17 -7.91 9.75
C ALA A 74 -8.13 -8.41 8.30
N LYS A 75 -9.05 -7.93 7.47
CA LYS A 75 -9.13 -8.32 6.06
C LYS A 75 -7.89 -7.88 5.27
N PHE A 76 -7.46 -6.64 5.42
CA PHE A 76 -6.31 -6.11 4.66
C PHE A 76 -4.97 -6.57 5.21
N LEU A 77 -4.93 -7.02 6.46
CA LEU A 77 -3.70 -7.39 7.15
C LEU A 77 -3.17 -8.76 6.76
N SER A 78 -4.02 -9.64 6.21
CA SER A 78 -3.62 -10.96 5.74
C SER A 78 -3.00 -10.88 4.35
N GLU A 79 -1.91 -11.61 4.12
CA GLU A 79 -1.23 -11.62 2.82
C GLU A 79 -2.19 -12.03 1.71
N HIS A 80 -2.22 -11.22 0.66
CA HIS A 80 -3.05 -11.46 -0.52
C HIS A 80 -2.38 -10.86 -1.75
N ARG A 81 -2.97 -11.15 -2.92
CA ARG A 81 -2.57 -10.60 -4.21
C ARG A 81 -3.81 -10.32 -5.03
N HIS A 82 -3.65 -9.47 -6.04
CA HIS A 82 -4.71 -9.16 -6.99
C HIS A 82 -4.35 -9.65 -8.38
N ALA A 83 -5.35 -9.91 -9.21
CA ALA A 83 -5.14 -10.33 -10.60
C ALA A 83 -4.68 -9.19 -11.51
N GLU A 84 -4.78 -7.95 -11.02
CA GLU A 84 -4.42 -6.74 -11.75
C GLU A 84 -3.48 -5.86 -10.95
N ASP A 85 -2.80 -4.94 -11.63
CA ASP A 85 -2.03 -3.89 -10.96
C ASP A 85 -2.96 -3.04 -10.10
N GLU A 86 -2.58 -2.82 -8.85
CA GLU A 86 -3.31 -1.94 -7.93
C GLU A 86 -2.57 -0.61 -7.80
N VAL A 87 -3.24 0.50 -8.06
CA VAL A 87 -2.71 1.82 -7.77
C VAL A 87 -3.46 2.40 -6.59
N ARG A 88 -2.73 2.92 -5.63
CA ARG A 88 -3.30 3.57 -4.44
C ARG A 88 -2.66 4.93 -4.24
N PHE A 89 -3.49 5.95 -4.03
CA PHE A 89 -3.04 7.31 -3.75
C PHE A 89 -3.64 7.79 -2.42
N PHE A 90 -2.77 8.19 -1.49
CA PHE A 90 -3.17 8.62 -0.15
C PHE A 90 -3.48 10.12 -0.14
N LEU A 91 -4.74 10.44 0.12
CA LEU A 91 -5.21 11.82 0.23
C LEU A 91 -5.01 12.39 1.64
N ALA A 92 -5.09 11.54 2.66
CA ALA A 92 -4.97 11.96 4.06
C ALA A 92 -4.53 10.80 4.92
N GLY A 93 -3.91 11.11 6.05
CA GLY A 93 -3.51 10.13 7.04
C GLY A 93 -2.37 9.23 6.59
N GLU A 94 -2.33 8.01 7.14
CA GLU A 94 -1.24 7.08 6.87
C GLU A 94 -1.66 5.62 7.03
N GLY A 95 -0.86 4.72 6.45
CA GLY A 95 -1.01 3.28 6.59
C GLY A 95 0.27 2.57 6.19
N LEU A 96 0.47 1.37 6.74
CA LEU A 96 1.66 0.56 6.48
C LEU A 96 1.38 -0.46 5.39
N PHE A 97 1.95 -0.24 4.22
CA PHE A 97 1.83 -1.12 3.05
C PHE A 97 3.06 -2.01 2.97
N THR A 98 2.88 -3.32 3.06
CA THR A 98 4.00 -4.26 3.08
C THR A 98 3.94 -5.20 1.90
N LEU A 99 5.06 -5.30 1.17
CA LEU A 99 5.20 -6.04 -0.08
C LEU A 99 6.23 -7.15 0.10
N ARG A 100 5.99 -8.30 -0.53
CA ARG A 100 6.89 -9.46 -0.46
C ARG A 100 7.30 -9.86 -1.86
N ASP A 101 8.60 -9.83 -2.13
CA ASP A 101 9.15 -10.23 -3.42
C ASP A 101 10.63 -10.60 -3.30
N GLY A 102 11.05 -11.61 -4.08
CA GLY A 102 12.47 -11.98 -4.21
C GLY A 102 13.16 -12.38 -2.91
N GLY A 103 12.44 -12.95 -1.94
CA GLY A 103 13.00 -13.34 -0.65
C GLY A 103 13.10 -12.19 0.35
N HIS A 104 12.54 -11.05 0.03
CA HIS A 104 12.57 -9.83 0.85
C HIS A 104 11.17 -9.31 1.14
N VAL A 105 11.07 -8.52 2.20
CA VAL A 105 9.82 -7.86 2.63
C VAL A 105 10.08 -6.36 2.74
N TYR A 106 9.26 -5.58 2.05
CA TYR A 106 9.35 -4.13 1.95
C TYR A 106 8.19 -3.49 2.70
N ALA A 107 8.44 -2.94 3.87
CA ALA A 107 7.41 -2.26 4.67
C ALA A 107 7.45 -0.76 4.39
N VAL A 108 6.40 -0.24 3.76
CA VAL A 108 6.31 1.16 3.33
C VAL A 108 5.24 1.88 4.14
N LEU A 109 5.65 2.79 4.99
CA LEU A 109 4.71 3.72 5.63
C LEU A 109 4.32 4.77 4.60
N CYS A 110 3.09 4.67 4.10
CA CYS A 110 2.53 5.62 3.15
C CYS A 110 1.81 6.74 3.90
N THR A 111 2.05 7.97 3.48
CA THR A 111 1.42 9.16 4.06
C THR A 111 0.74 10.00 2.98
N ALA A 112 0.01 11.03 3.37
CA ALA A 112 -0.70 11.91 2.43
C ALA A 112 0.25 12.43 1.34
N GLY A 113 -0.17 12.31 0.08
CA GLY A 113 0.61 12.66 -1.10
C GLY A 113 1.35 11.49 -1.74
N ASP A 114 1.37 10.31 -1.10
CA ASP A 114 2.05 9.13 -1.65
C ASP A 114 1.17 8.36 -2.61
N MET A 115 1.73 8.03 -3.78
CA MET A 115 1.17 7.07 -4.72
C MET A 115 2.04 5.82 -4.74
N ILE A 116 1.41 4.65 -4.64
CA ILE A 116 2.08 3.36 -4.77
C ILE A 116 1.34 2.51 -5.80
N SER A 117 2.08 1.91 -6.74
CA SER A 117 1.53 1.02 -7.76
C SER A 117 2.14 -0.37 -7.60
N VAL A 118 1.29 -1.34 -7.30
CA VAL A 118 1.69 -2.72 -7.00
C VAL A 118 1.38 -3.60 -8.21
N PRO A 119 2.37 -4.31 -8.78
CA PRO A 119 2.12 -5.20 -9.92
C PRO A 119 1.13 -6.32 -9.61
N ALA A 120 0.41 -6.76 -10.64
CA ALA A 120 -0.44 -7.94 -10.56
C ALA A 120 0.33 -9.14 -10.01
N GLY A 121 -0.28 -9.90 -9.12
CA GLY A 121 0.31 -11.10 -8.54
C GLY A 121 1.30 -10.88 -7.41
N MET A 122 1.68 -9.65 -7.10
CA MET A 122 2.60 -9.38 -5.99
C MET A 122 1.91 -9.59 -4.65
N ARG A 123 2.51 -10.40 -3.78
CA ARG A 123 2.01 -10.67 -2.44
C ARG A 123 2.23 -9.45 -1.56
N HIS A 124 1.20 -9.04 -0.85
CA HIS A 124 1.25 -7.87 0.01
C HIS A 124 0.16 -7.91 1.08
N TRP A 125 0.28 -7.01 2.04
CA TRP A 125 -0.74 -6.74 3.04
C TRP A 125 -0.70 -5.27 3.43
N PHE A 126 -1.79 -4.81 4.02
CA PHE A 126 -1.92 -3.41 4.43
C PHE A 126 -2.43 -3.34 5.86
N ASP A 127 -1.74 -2.61 6.71
CA ASP A 127 -2.14 -2.37 8.09
C ASP A 127 -2.52 -0.91 8.29
N MET A 128 -3.80 -0.67 8.54
CA MET A 128 -4.30 0.67 8.85
C MET A 128 -4.13 1.03 10.33
N GLY A 129 -3.66 0.08 11.15
CA GLY A 129 -3.46 0.27 12.58
C GLY A 129 -4.74 0.07 13.41
N PRO A 130 -4.60 0.01 14.75
CA PRO A 130 -5.73 -0.17 15.66
C PRO A 130 -6.59 1.10 15.80
N GLN A 131 -6.03 2.27 15.46
CA GLN A 131 -6.70 3.57 15.44
C GLN A 131 -6.59 4.15 14.03
N PRO A 132 -7.29 3.56 13.03
CA PRO A 132 -7.10 3.96 11.64
C PRO A 132 -7.53 5.41 11.42
N SER A 133 -6.74 6.12 10.62
CA SER A 133 -7.06 7.47 10.19
C SER A 133 -6.41 7.69 8.83
N PHE A 134 -7.15 7.39 7.77
CA PHE A 134 -6.63 7.60 6.41
C PHE A 134 -7.76 7.73 5.40
N THR A 135 -7.44 8.34 4.27
CA THR A 135 -8.26 8.37 3.07
C THR A 135 -7.37 8.08 1.87
N ALA A 136 -7.74 7.08 1.08
CA ALA A 136 -6.97 6.68 -0.10
C ALA A 136 -7.89 6.40 -1.28
N MET A 137 -7.46 6.84 -2.46
CA MET A 137 -8.07 6.43 -3.74
C MET A 137 -7.42 5.13 -4.18
N ARG A 138 -8.24 4.20 -4.70
CA ARG A 138 -7.77 2.96 -5.31
C ARG A 138 -8.17 2.90 -6.76
N PHE A 139 -7.28 2.37 -7.60
CA PHE A 139 -7.48 2.28 -9.04
C PHE A 139 -7.16 0.88 -9.54
N PHE A 140 -8.08 0.31 -10.30
CA PHE A 140 -7.90 -0.92 -11.05
C PHE A 140 -8.38 -0.74 -12.48
N ARG A 141 -7.96 -1.61 -13.39
CA ARG A 141 -8.43 -1.57 -14.79
C ARG A 141 -9.83 -2.14 -14.96
N THR A 142 -10.17 -3.19 -14.19
CA THR A 142 -11.49 -3.81 -14.23
C THR A 142 -11.98 -4.13 -12.82
N PRO A 143 -13.28 -4.44 -12.62
CA PRO A 143 -13.79 -4.86 -11.32
C PRO A 143 -13.13 -6.11 -10.74
N LYS A 144 -12.44 -6.91 -11.55
CA LYS A 144 -11.69 -8.09 -11.08
C LYS A 144 -10.58 -7.72 -10.11
N GLY A 145 -10.03 -6.51 -10.23
CA GLY A 145 -8.97 -6.03 -9.34
C GLY A 145 -9.39 -5.93 -7.87
N TRP A 146 -10.68 -5.73 -7.59
CA TRP A 146 -11.16 -5.63 -6.21
C TRP A 146 -11.06 -6.94 -5.43
N VAL A 147 -10.96 -8.08 -6.11
CA VAL A 147 -10.93 -9.40 -5.47
C VAL A 147 -9.54 -9.66 -4.91
N GLY A 148 -9.45 -9.85 -3.60
CA GLY A 148 -8.22 -10.26 -2.94
C GLY A 148 -8.11 -11.79 -2.96
N ASP A 149 -7.00 -12.30 -3.52
CA ASP A 149 -6.65 -13.71 -3.46
C ASP A 149 -5.72 -13.94 -2.27
N PHE A 150 -6.26 -14.49 -1.18
CA PHE A 150 -5.51 -14.72 0.05
C PHE A 150 -4.61 -15.93 -0.10
N THR A 151 -3.33 -15.78 0.26
CA THR A 151 -2.34 -16.87 0.10
C THR A 151 -2.43 -17.92 1.19
N GLY A 152 -3.00 -17.60 2.34
CA GLY A 152 -3.03 -18.47 3.50
C GLY A 152 -1.71 -18.50 4.28
N ASP A 153 -0.69 -17.77 3.84
CA ASP A 153 0.59 -17.70 4.55
C ASP A 153 0.48 -16.68 5.70
N PRO A 154 0.79 -17.09 6.96
CA PRO A 154 0.72 -16.18 8.11
C PRO A 154 1.92 -15.25 8.24
N ILE A 155 2.70 -15.07 7.20
CA ILE A 155 3.94 -14.28 7.22
C ILE A 155 3.75 -12.87 7.79
N ALA A 156 2.61 -12.24 7.54
CA ALA A 156 2.32 -10.88 8.02
C ALA A 156 2.41 -10.79 9.56
N ASP A 157 2.15 -11.87 10.28
CA ASP A 157 2.20 -11.91 11.74
C ASP A 157 3.62 -11.74 12.29
N ARG A 158 4.64 -11.94 11.46
CA ARG A 158 6.06 -11.86 11.86
C ARG A 158 6.69 -10.50 11.56
N PHE A 159 5.96 -9.59 10.94
CA PHE A 159 6.47 -8.28 10.54
C PHE A 159 5.81 -7.14 11.32
N PRO A 160 6.44 -5.96 11.35
CA PRO A 160 5.90 -4.84 12.11
C PRO A 160 4.48 -4.46 11.74
N ARG A 161 3.71 -4.08 12.73
CA ARG A 161 2.38 -3.51 12.61
C ARG A 161 2.47 -2.00 12.60
N HIS A 162 1.48 -1.35 11.99
CA HIS A 162 1.36 0.10 12.06
C HIS A 162 0.91 0.49 13.47
N ALA A 163 1.71 1.34 14.12
CA ALA A 163 1.37 1.92 15.40
C ALA A 163 1.21 3.43 15.21
N PRO A 164 0.14 4.03 15.76
CA PRO A 164 0.02 5.48 15.76
C PRO A 164 1.15 6.11 16.54
N ALA A 165 1.59 7.27 16.05
CA ALA A 165 2.63 8.05 16.72
C ALA A 165 2.15 8.56 18.09
#